data_9cdf12aa020f00eae7976a30984876e7
#
_entry.id   9cdf12aa020f00eae7976a30984876e7
#
_cell.length_a   1.000
_cell.length_b   1.000
_cell.length_c   1.000
_cell.angle_alpha   90.00
_cell.angle_beta   90.00
_cell.angle_gamma   90.00
#
_symmetry.space_group_name_H-M   'P 1'
#
loop_
_entity.id
_entity.type
_entity.pdbx_description
1 polymer ?
#
loop_
_entity_poly.entity_id
_entity_poly.type
_entity_poly.pdbx_seq_one_letter_code
_entity_poly.pdbx_strand_id
1 'polypeptide(L)'
;TIPVGVFVNHNFNDLNELIKITNLKYVQLHGNENNDYISKLKDKKNLTIIKTISVQNKNDLQQIQLYPQADFLLFDYKSKKNELPGGNAKSFNWSFLKGKNITKPWFISGGISKNNINILLENLSPYGIDISSGVEDKPGIKSARKIKEIVEIING
;
A
#
# COMPACT_ATOMS: atom_id res chain seq x y z
N THR A 1 -7.55 -5.54 15.33
CA THR A 1 -7.50 -5.23 13.88
C THR A 1 -7.98 -3.80 13.67
N ILE A 2 -7.26 -3.04 12.84
CA ILE A 2 -7.61 -1.67 12.48
C ILE A 2 -8.15 -1.68 11.04
N PRO A 3 -9.37 -1.17 10.77
CA PRO A 3 -9.88 -1.08 9.41
C PRO A 3 -9.19 0.05 8.65
N VAL A 4 -8.82 -0.22 7.39
CA VAL A 4 -8.27 0.75 6.44
C VAL A 4 -9.19 0.81 5.23
N GLY A 5 -9.73 1.99 4.93
CA GLY A 5 -10.51 2.20 3.71
C GLY A 5 -9.59 2.42 2.51
N VAL A 6 -9.77 1.67 1.43
CA VAL A 6 -8.98 1.80 0.20
C VAL A 6 -9.80 2.49 -0.87
N PHE A 7 -9.28 3.57 -1.43
CA PHE A 7 -9.97 4.42 -2.40
C PHE A 7 -9.09 4.71 -3.61
N VAL A 8 -9.72 4.80 -4.77
CA VAL A 8 -9.05 5.07 -6.05
C VAL A 8 -9.78 6.22 -6.75
N ASN A 9 -9.14 7.39 -6.83
CA ASN A 9 -9.66 8.57 -7.52
C ASN A 9 -11.10 8.97 -7.11
N HIS A 10 -11.45 8.78 -5.83
CA HIS A 10 -12.77 9.15 -5.33
C HIS A 10 -12.95 10.67 -5.35
N ASN A 11 -14.18 11.11 -5.64
CA ASN A 11 -14.54 12.51 -5.44
C ASN A 11 -14.35 12.89 -3.97
N PHE A 12 -13.85 14.10 -3.72
CA PHE A 12 -13.53 14.55 -2.36
C PHE A 12 -14.75 14.56 -1.43
N ASN A 13 -15.90 15.04 -1.92
CA ASN A 13 -17.11 15.15 -1.11
C ASN A 13 -17.65 13.77 -0.75
N ASP A 14 -17.69 12.86 -1.72
CA ASP A 14 -18.16 11.48 -1.55
C ASP A 14 -17.27 10.71 -0.57
N LEU A 15 -15.94 10.83 -0.72
CA LEU A 15 -14.99 10.23 0.21
C LEU A 15 -15.16 10.78 1.63
N ASN A 16 -15.29 12.10 1.76
CA ASN A 16 -15.49 12.74 3.05
C ASN A 16 -16.77 12.28 3.74
N GLU A 17 -17.84 12.05 3.01
CA GLU A 17 -19.10 11.51 3.53
C GLU A 17 -18.95 10.04 3.94
N LEU A 18 -18.33 9.21 3.11
CA LEU A 18 -18.03 7.82 3.44
C LEU A 18 -17.21 7.69 4.73
N ILE A 19 -16.16 8.51 4.89
CA ILE A 19 -15.34 8.53 6.09
C ILE A 19 -16.18 8.88 7.34
N LYS A 20 -17.14 9.83 7.21
CA LYS A 20 -18.04 10.19 8.31
C LYS A 20 -18.93 9.03 8.71
N ILE A 21 -19.58 8.40 7.72
CA ILE A 21 -20.54 7.31 7.94
C ILE A 21 -19.84 6.07 8.53
N THR A 22 -18.66 5.73 8.03
CA THR A 22 -17.91 4.53 8.43
C THR A 22 -17.02 4.75 9.65
N ASN A 23 -16.81 6.02 10.08
CA ASN A 23 -15.89 6.40 11.14
C ASN A 23 -14.45 5.89 10.94
N LEU A 24 -14.01 5.75 9.68
CA LEU A 24 -12.65 5.35 9.35
C LEU A 24 -11.64 6.35 9.91
N LYS A 25 -10.53 5.81 10.41
CA LYS A 25 -9.36 6.58 10.89
C LYS A 25 -8.16 6.44 9.96
N TYR A 26 -8.13 5.38 9.16
CA TYR A 26 -7.06 5.07 8.22
C TYR A 26 -7.64 5.00 6.82
N VAL A 27 -7.02 5.76 5.91
CA VAL A 27 -7.44 5.85 4.50
C VAL A 27 -6.22 5.62 3.61
N GLN A 28 -6.32 4.63 2.73
CA GLN A 28 -5.34 4.39 1.69
C GLN A 28 -5.83 4.99 0.38
N LEU A 29 -5.04 5.88 -0.20
CA LEU A 29 -5.28 6.51 -1.49
C LEU A 29 -4.43 5.82 -2.55
N HIS A 30 -5.08 5.02 -3.39
CA HIS A 30 -4.42 4.14 -4.36
C HIS A 30 -4.51 4.63 -5.82
N GLY A 31 -5.02 5.83 -6.03
CA GLY A 31 -5.15 6.47 -7.33
C GLY A 31 -4.14 7.59 -7.56
N ASN A 32 -4.56 8.61 -8.32
CA ASN A 32 -3.75 9.78 -8.68
C ASN A 32 -4.04 10.98 -7.77
N GLU A 33 -4.58 10.76 -6.56
CA GLU A 33 -4.84 11.82 -5.59
C GLU A 33 -3.52 12.54 -5.29
N ASN A 34 -3.52 13.86 -5.45
CA ASN A 34 -2.34 14.70 -5.23
C ASN A 34 -2.22 15.12 -3.76
N ASN A 35 -1.13 15.82 -3.43
CA ASN A 35 -0.88 16.26 -2.05
C ASN A 35 -1.91 17.28 -1.54
N ASP A 36 -2.49 18.12 -2.41
CA ASP A 36 -3.54 19.07 -2.03
C ASP A 36 -4.83 18.34 -1.60
N TYR A 37 -5.16 17.25 -2.29
CA TYR A 37 -6.26 16.37 -1.90
C TYR A 37 -6.03 15.78 -0.51
N ILE A 38 -4.81 15.31 -0.23
CA ILE A 38 -4.42 14.75 1.06
C ILE A 38 -4.51 15.83 2.16
N SER A 39 -3.96 17.02 1.91
CA SER A 39 -4.01 18.13 2.86
C SER A 39 -5.46 18.46 3.24
N LYS A 40 -6.34 18.62 2.26
CA LYS A 40 -7.77 18.89 2.50
C LYS A 40 -8.48 17.82 3.31
N LEU A 41 -8.10 16.55 3.17
CA LEU A 41 -8.65 15.47 3.99
C LEU A 41 -8.18 15.57 5.43
N LYS A 42 -6.90 15.89 5.65
CA LYS A 42 -6.31 16.01 6.99
C LYS A 42 -6.83 17.23 7.75
N ASP A 43 -7.06 18.37 7.08
CA ASP A 43 -7.58 19.59 7.70
C ASP A 43 -8.96 19.38 8.35
N LYS A 44 -9.74 18.46 7.84
CA LYS A 44 -11.11 18.22 8.32
C LYS A 44 -11.22 17.15 9.40
N LYS A 45 -10.19 16.30 9.56
CA LYS A 45 -10.29 15.09 10.41
C LYS A 45 -8.93 14.62 10.88
N ASN A 46 -8.92 13.98 12.04
CA ASN A 46 -7.76 13.24 12.52
C ASN A 46 -7.66 11.90 11.76
N LEU A 47 -7.17 11.97 10.53
CA LEU A 47 -7.00 10.83 9.62
C LEU A 47 -5.52 10.48 9.47
N THR A 48 -5.23 9.20 9.43
CA THR A 48 -3.95 8.66 8.99
C THR A 48 -4.06 8.31 7.51
N ILE A 49 -3.24 8.92 6.68
CA ILE A 49 -3.27 8.76 5.23
C ILE A 49 -2.09 7.91 4.77
N ILE A 50 -2.41 6.83 4.08
CA ILE A 50 -1.46 5.96 3.37
C ILE A 50 -1.55 6.31 1.90
N LYS A 51 -0.48 6.86 1.30
CA LYS A 51 -0.46 7.12 -0.14
C LYS A 51 0.26 6.00 -0.87
N THR A 52 -0.43 5.38 -1.82
CA THR A 52 0.18 4.37 -2.68
C THR A 52 0.99 5.03 -3.80
N ILE A 53 2.22 4.57 -3.95
CA ILE A 53 3.11 4.87 -5.07
C ILE A 53 3.21 3.62 -5.93
N SER A 54 2.66 3.68 -7.13
CA SER A 54 2.70 2.58 -8.09
C SER A 54 4.05 2.57 -8.80
N VAL A 55 4.81 1.47 -8.64
CA VAL A 55 6.19 1.33 -9.12
C VAL A 55 6.26 0.33 -10.27
N GLN A 56 6.81 0.76 -11.40
CA GLN A 56 7.19 -0.08 -12.52
C GLN A 56 8.71 0.00 -12.77
N ASN A 57 9.29 1.18 -12.57
CA ASN A 57 10.70 1.44 -12.76
C ASN A 57 11.24 2.39 -11.68
N LYS A 58 12.57 2.57 -11.66
CA LYS A 58 13.24 3.34 -10.61
C LYS A 58 12.85 4.83 -10.59
N ASN A 59 12.41 5.39 -11.73
CA ASN A 59 12.02 6.80 -11.80
C ASN A 59 10.68 7.06 -11.10
N ASP A 60 9.81 6.05 -11.00
CA ASP A 60 8.53 6.19 -10.28
C ASP A 60 8.74 6.54 -8.79
N LEU A 61 9.91 6.22 -8.23
CA LEU A 61 10.24 6.57 -6.84
C LEU A 61 10.48 8.07 -6.60
N GLN A 62 10.60 8.90 -7.65
CA GLN A 62 10.62 10.35 -7.51
C GLN A 62 9.32 10.90 -6.93
N GLN A 63 8.21 10.15 -7.07
CA GLN A 63 6.92 10.50 -6.50
C GLN A 63 6.92 10.55 -4.97
N ILE A 64 7.88 9.94 -4.27
CA ILE A 64 8.02 9.99 -2.80
C ILE A 64 7.94 11.44 -2.29
N GLN A 65 8.61 12.36 -2.98
CA GLN A 65 8.70 13.76 -2.58
C GLN A 65 7.42 14.56 -2.84
N LEU A 66 6.51 14.04 -3.66
CA LEU A 66 5.25 14.72 -4.01
C LEU A 66 4.19 14.64 -2.90
N TYR A 67 4.40 13.81 -1.88
CA TYR A 67 3.39 13.52 -0.85
C TYR A 67 3.87 13.84 0.58
N PRO A 68 4.29 15.09 0.87
CA PRO A 68 4.76 15.46 2.20
C PRO A 68 3.67 15.33 3.27
N GLN A 69 2.38 15.45 2.92
CA GLN A 69 1.26 15.36 3.85
C GLN A 69 0.78 13.91 4.14
N ALA A 70 1.20 12.92 3.36
CA ALA A 70 0.93 11.53 3.69
C ALA A 70 1.66 11.10 4.97
N ASP A 71 1.01 10.30 5.81
CA ASP A 71 1.61 9.77 7.04
C ASP A 71 2.45 8.52 6.73
N PHE A 72 1.97 7.70 5.81
CA PHE A 72 2.63 6.49 5.33
C PHE A 72 2.69 6.49 3.80
N LEU A 73 3.68 5.78 3.28
CA LEU A 73 3.74 5.41 1.87
C LEU A 73 3.49 3.91 1.72
N LEU A 74 2.89 3.51 0.61
CA LEU A 74 2.79 2.10 0.22
C LEU A 74 3.35 1.98 -1.19
N PHE A 75 4.34 1.11 -1.38
CA PHE A 75 4.89 0.81 -2.70
C PHE A 75 4.23 -0.44 -3.25
N ASP A 76 3.56 -0.32 -4.39
CA ASP A 76 2.87 -1.43 -5.04
C ASP A 76 3.28 -1.53 -6.51
N TYR A 77 3.05 -2.71 -7.11
CA TYR A 77 3.28 -2.92 -8.53
C TYR A 77 2.35 -2.03 -9.36
N LYS A 78 2.91 -1.31 -10.33
CA LYS A 78 2.14 -0.51 -11.28
C LYS A 78 1.45 -1.42 -12.30
N SER A 79 0.15 -1.58 -12.15
CA SER A 79 -0.68 -2.32 -13.12
C SER A 79 -0.59 -1.71 -14.51
N LYS A 80 -0.59 -2.55 -15.55
CA LYS A 80 -0.69 -2.08 -16.93
C LYS A 80 -2.10 -1.52 -17.20
N LYS A 81 -2.23 -0.72 -18.27
CA LYS A 81 -3.45 0.03 -18.62
C LYS A 81 -4.73 -0.81 -18.65
N ASN A 82 -4.61 -2.13 -18.88
CA ASN A 82 -5.73 -3.09 -18.96
C ASN A 82 -5.82 -4.04 -17.75
N GLU A 83 -5.10 -3.75 -16.66
CA GLU A 83 -5.11 -4.55 -15.44
C GLU A 83 -5.78 -3.77 -14.32
N LEU A 84 -6.48 -4.45 -13.42
CA LEU A 84 -7.04 -3.81 -12.22
C LEU A 84 -5.90 -3.32 -11.31
N PRO A 85 -6.04 -2.16 -10.66
CA PRO A 85 -5.09 -1.71 -9.65
C PRO A 85 -5.07 -2.70 -8.47
N GLY A 86 -3.88 -3.23 -8.15
CA GLY A 86 -3.69 -4.20 -7.06
C GLY A 86 -4.14 -5.64 -7.39
N GLY A 87 -3.76 -6.58 -6.55
CA GLY A 87 -4.22 -7.99 -6.64
C GLY A 87 -3.69 -8.83 -7.80
N ASN A 88 -2.82 -8.30 -8.66
CA ASN A 88 -2.36 -8.96 -9.89
C ASN A 88 -1.28 -10.04 -9.67
N ALA A 89 -0.92 -10.36 -8.44
CA ALA A 89 0.16 -11.30 -8.08
C ALA A 89 1.52 -10.99 -8.75
N LYS A 90 1.70 -9.76 -9.26
CA LYS A 90 2.94 -9.28 -9.89
C LYS A 90 3.70 -8.39 -8.93
N SER A 91 5.03 -8.52 -8.94
CA SER A 91 5.94 -7.67 -8.18
C SER A 91 6.71 -6.73 -9.12
N PHE A 92 7.06 -5.56 -8.61
CA PHE A 92 8.12 -4.76 -9.21
C PHE A 92 9.49 -5.21 -8.68
N ASN A 93 10.56 -4.72 -9.27
CA ASN A 93 11.89 -5.02 -8.77
C ASN A 93 12.14 -4.27 -7.45
N TRP A 94 12.02 -4.96 -6.34
CA TRP A 94 12.17 -4.42 -4.98
C TRP A 94 13.55 -3.81 -4.71
N SER A 95 14.59 -4.21 -5.47
CA SER A 95 15.92 -3.62 -5.35
C SER A 95 15.95 -2.10 -5.66
N PHE A 96 14.92 -1.57 -6.32
CA PHE A 96 14.77 -0.12 -6.53
C PHE A 96 14.67 0.67 -5.21
N LEU A 97 14.14 0.05 -4.16
CA LEU A 97 14.01 0.65 -2.82
C LEU A 97 15.28 0.52 -1.99
N LYS A 98 16.19 -0.38 -2.34
CA LYS A 98 17.43 -0.61 -1.59
C LYS A 98 18.30 0.65 -1.54
N GLY A 99 18.68 1.04 -0.33
CA GLY A 99 19.51 2.24 -0.10
C GLY A 99 18.79 3.58 -0.36
N LYS A 100 17.46 3.58 -0.56
CA LYS A 100 16.69 4.80 -0.66
C LYS A 100 16.44 5.40 0.74
N ASN A 101 16.71 6.70 0.86
CA ASN A 101 16.36 7.44 2.08
C ASN A 101 14.87 7.80 2.04
N ILE A 102 14.04 6.92 2.63
CA ILE A 102 12.60 7.13 2.77
C ILE A 102 12.36 7.55 4.21
N THR A 103 12.07 8.83 4.41
CA THR A 103 11.96 9.43 5.76
C THR A 103 10.64 9.10 6.46
N LYS A 104 9.65 8.61 5.72
CA LYS A 104 8.35 8.21 6.25
C LYS A 104 8.30 6.70 6.49
N PRO A 105 7.51 6.22 7.46
CA PRO A 105 7.21 4.79 7.53
C PRO A 105 6.49 4.36 6.25
N TRP A 106 6.82 3.15 5.76
CA TRP A 106 6.32 2.68 4.49
C TRP A 106 5.99 1.20 4.50
N PHE A 107 4.98 0.86 3.72
CA PHE A 107 4.57 -0.50 3.44
C PHE A 107 5.05 -0.92 2.06
N ILE A 108 5.17 -2.22 1.85
CA ILE A 108 5.45 -2.83 0.56
C ILE A 108 4.36 -3.82 0.19
N SER A 109 3.93 -3.77 -1.06
CA SER A 109 2.94 -4.66 -1.66
C SER A 109 3.42 -5.18 -3.02
N GLY A 110 2.57 -5.94 -3.70
CA GLY A 110 2.83 -6.45 -5.06
C GLY A 110 3.49 -7.81 -5.07
N GLY A 111 2.70 -8.88 -5.29
CA GLY A 111 3.14 -10.23 -5.53
C GLY A 111 3.90 -10.91 -4.40
N ILE A 112 3.77 -10.42 -3.17
CA ILE A 112 4.42 -11.00 -1.99
C ILE A 112 3.71 -12.30 -1.60
N SER A 113 4.48 -13.33 -1.33
CA SER A 113 4.02 -14.66 -0.95
C SER A 113 5.06 -15.35 -0.07
N LYS A 114 4.74 -16.53 0.46
CA LYS A 114 5.68 -17.38 1.21
C LYS A 114 6.99 -17.64 0.45
N ASN A 115 6.93 -17.70 -0.89
CA ASN A 115 8.09 -18.08 -1.71
C ASN A 115 9.15 -16.97 -1.85
N ASN A 116 8.78 -15.71 -1.59
CA ASN A 116 9.67 -14.58 -1.84
C ASN A 116 9.81 -13.61 -0.65
N ILE A 117 9.03 -13.79 0.41
CA ILE A 117 9.05 -12.88 1.55
C ILE A 117 10.41 -12.86 2.28
N ASN A 118 11.12 -13.98 2.38
CA ASN A 118 12.45 -14.04 3.00
C ASN A 118 13.43 -13.16 2.21
N ILE A 119 13.45 -13.27 0.88
CA ILE A 119 14.30 -12.45 0.01
C ILE A 119 13.98 -10.96 0.19
N LEU A 120 12.70 -10.62 0.37
CA LEU A 120 12.27 -9.25 0.63
C LEU A 120 12.85 -8.76 1.96
N LEU A 121 12.67 -9.51 3.04
CA LEU A 121 13.09 -9.14 4.40
C LEU A 121 14.61 -9.09 4.57
N GLU A 122 15.37 -9.93 3.84
CA GLU A 122 16.84 -9.88 3.81
C GLU A 122 17.38 -8.59 3.17
N ASN A 123 16.63 -7.97 2.28
CA ASN A 123 17.09 -6.82 1.49
C ASN A 123 16.44 -5.50 1.88
N LEU A 124 15.27 -5.52 2.50
CA LEU A 124 14.48 -4.34 2.83
C LEU A 124 13.91 -4.45 4.24
N SER A 125 13.77 -3.30 4.89
CA SER A 125 13.17 -3.16 6.22
C SER A 125 11.94 -2.25 6.16
N PRO A 126 10.83 -2.68 5.55
CA PRO A 126 9.60 -1.90 5.54
C PRO A 126 9.00 -1.82 6.96
N TYR A 127 8.19 -0.79 7.20
CA TYR A 127 7.38 -0.70 8.41
C TYR A 127 6.33 -1.82 8.49
N GLY A 128 5.82 -2.25 7.33
CA GLY A 128 4.87 -3.35 7.24
C GLY A 128 4.77 -3.89 5.81
N ILE A 129 4.06 -5.00 5.68
CA ILE A 129 3.88 -5.72 4.43
C ILE A 129 2.39 -5.84 4.15
N ASP A 130 1.97 -5.45 2.95
CA ASP A 130 0.61 -5.64 2.45
C ASP A 130 0.57 -6.84 1.52
N ILE A 131 -0.22 -7.87 1.88
CA ILE A 131 -0.34 -9.11 1.13
C ILE A 131 -1.80 -9.41 0.84
N SER A 132 -2.14 -9.53 -0.43
CA SER A 132 -3.48 -9.92 -0.86
C SER A 132 -3.47 -11.33 -1.47
N SER A 133 -3.14 -11.45 -2.75
CA SER A 133 -3.22 -12.71 -3.49
C SER A 133 -2.27 -13.80 -2.99
N GLY A 134 -1.12 -13.44 -2.40
CA GLY A 134 -0.14 -14.39 -1.88
C GLY A 134 -0.63 -15.25 -0.72
N VAL A 135 -1.74 -14.87 -0.08
CA VAL A 135 -2.40 -15.63 0.99
C VAL A 135 -3.79 -16.12 0.60
N GLU A 136 -4.08 -16.22 -0.69
CA GLU A 136 -5.35 -16.75 -1.22
C GLU A 136 -5.19 -18.19 -1.69
N ASP A 137 -6.22 -19.02 -1.47
CA ASP A 137 -6.33 -20.35 -2.08
C ASP A 137 -6.96 -20.26 -3.47
N LYS A 138 -7.88 -19.30 -3.64
CA LYS A 138 -8.47 -18.90 -4.92
C LYS A 138 -8.67 -17.38 -4.90
N PRO A 139 -8.79 -16.71 -6.05
CA PRO A 139 -9.06 -15.27 -6.09
C PRO A 139 -10.20 -14.85 -5.15
N GLY A 140 -9.90 -13.95 -4.21
CA GLY A 140 -10.84 -13.46 -3.21
C GLY A 140 -11.06 -14.38 -1.98
N ILE A 141 -10.48 -15.59 -1.94
CA ILE A 141 -10.65 -16.53 -0.81
C ILE A 141 -9.33 -16.64 -0.04
N LYS A 142 -9.27 -16.01 1.12
CA LYS A 142 -8.09 -16.01 1.99
C LYS A 142 -7.89 -17.37 2.67
N SER A 143 -6.65 -17.82 2.76
CA SER A 143 -6.22 -19.06 3.41
C SER A 143 -5.67 -18.78 4.80
N ALA A 144 -6.37 -19.24 5.84
CA ALA A 144 -5.88 -19.11 7.22
C ALA A 144 -4.50 -19.75 7.41
N ARG A 145 -4.25 -20.89 6.74
CA ARG A 145 -2.94 -21.57 6.77
C ARG A 145 -1.84 -20.69 6.19
N LYS A 146 -2.04 -20.12 4.98
CA LYS A 146 -1.04 -19.26 4.33
C LYS A 146 -0.79 -17.97 5.12
N ILE A 147 -1.84 -17.39 5.72
CA ILE A 147 -1.70 -16.22 6.61
C ILE A 147 -0.83 -16.58 7.81
N LYS A 148 -1.10 -17.71 8.47
CA LYS A 148 -0.31 -18.17 9.61
C LYS A 148 1.17 -18.38 9.23
N GLU A 149 1.44 -19.08 8.13
CA GLU A 149 2.79 -19.30 7.62
C GLU A 149 3.57 -18.00 7.37
N ILE A 150 2.91 -16.98 6.79
CA ILE A 150 3.52 -15.66 6.55
C ILE A 150 3.81 -14.94 7.87
N VAL A 151 2.86 -14.96 8.81
CA VAL A 151 3.03 -14.32 10.13
C VAL A 151 4.18 -14.96 10.91
N GLU A 152 4.32 -16.28 10.85
CA GLU A 152 5.44 -17.00 11.46
C GLU A 152 6.79 -16.56 10.86
N ILE A 153 6.89 -16.40 9.55
CA ILE A 153 8.12 -15.92 8.90
C ILE A 153 8.46 -14.47 9.33
N ILE A 154 7.46 -13.60 9.47
CA ILE A 154 7.69 -12.18 9.83
C ILE A 154 8.11 -12.04 11.28
N ASN A 155 7.62 -12.91 12.16
CA ASN A 155 7.92 -12.83 13.60
C ASN A 155 9.20 -13.60 14.00
N GLY A 156 9.83 -14.35 13.07
CA GLY A 156 11.13 -15.00 13.22
C GLY A 156 11.17 -16.12 14.16
#